data_6fbd87eef46b020a9226b3fc95f8e3e9
#
_entry.id   6fbd87eef46b020a9226b3fc95f8e3e9
#
_cell.length_a   1.000
_cell.length_b   1.000
_cell.length_c   1.000
_cell.angle_alpha   90.00
_cell.angle_beta   90.00
_cell.angle_gamma   90.00
#
_symmetry.space_group_name_H-M   'P 1'
#
loop_
_entity.id
_entity.type
_entity.pdbx_description
1 polymer ?
#
loop_
_entity_poly.entity_id
_entity_poly.type
_entity_poly.pdbx_seq_one_letter_code
_entity_poly.pdbx_strand_id
1 'polypeptide(L)'
;MKNRYMPLLMALCVVIGIVIGTFYANHFSGNRLNIINSGSNRLNNLLHIIDDQYVDTVNINDLVEKAIPQILSELDPHSAYISATDAQNAADDLKGSFFGVGIEFVIREDTIHVQNVIANGPAERAGIIAGDKIVSVDGQKFVGKEVTSEEAQHRLKGEKGSKVKIGVVRYGCNKVLEYNITRDEIKTKSVSATYMIDEKTGYIKVKNFGETTYAEFLVALATLSQEGFSNLIVDLRDNTGGYLESAVQMANEFLPSNSMIVYTEGRKSPRRDYRSDGRGSYQKIPLVVLINENSASASEIFAGAMQDNDRAQIIGIRSFGKGLVQQQLRFHDGSIVRLTVARYYTPSGRCIQKPYVAGEGDNYSQDIVSRYKNGEFFSQDSIKHTGPKFHTKAGRVVYGGGGITPDIFVAEDTTSITSYYTQAAASGLILQFAFTYTDNNRLKLNNFKEMQELANYLVKQNTVELFANYANSRGLQRRNLMIRKSHDLLERYINSRIVYNMLSEQAWHEYLNQKDPVIDAAMKVFGKKK
;
A
#
# COMPACT_ATOMS: atom_id res chain seq x y z
N MET A 1 71.43 47.86 -30.53
CA MET A 1 71.13 48.15 -29.12
C MET A 1 70.40 46.93 -28.58
N LYS A 2 71.15 46.03 -27.96
CA LYS A 2 70.62 44.72 -27.52
C LYS A 2 70.26 44.77 -26.05
N ASN A 3 68.97 44.53 -25.79
CA ASN A 3 68.38 43.87 -24.64
C ASN A 3 69.01 44.02 -23.24
N ARG A 4 69.48 45.20 -22.88
CA ARG A 4 70.00 45.45 -21.52
C ARG A 4 68.89 45.44 -20.43
N TYR A 5 67.64 45.57 -20.84
CA TYR A 5 66.50 45.62 -19.95
C TYR A 5 65.71 44.28 -19.86
N MET A 6 66.08 43.25 -20.64
CA MET A 6 65.37 41.95 -20.64
C MET A 6 65.38 41.24 -19.27
N PRO A 7 66.51 41.21 -18.52
CA PRO A 7 66.52 40.63 -17.20
C PRO A 7 65.62 41.39 -16.18
N LEU A 8 65.62 42.73 -16.35
CA LEU A 8 64.77 43.58 -15.50
C LEU A 8 63.26 43.37 -15.77
N LEU A 9 62.90 43.18 -17.03
CA LEU A 9 61.55 42.91 -17.45
C LEU A 9 61.06 41.50 -16.99
N MET A 10 61.92 40.49 -17.06
CA MET A 10 61.65 39.16 -16.53
C MET A 10 61.48 39.17 -15.00
N ALA A 11 62.37 39.88 -14.27
CA ALA A 11 62.26 40.04 -12.83
C ALA A 11 60.93 40.74 -12.44
N LEU A 12 60.51 41.76 -13.20
CA LEU A 12 59.24 42.47 -12.99
C LEU A 12 58.03 41.56 -13.25
N CYS A 13 58.08 40.75 -14.32
CA CYS A 13 57.02 39.79 -14.60
C CYS A 13 56.88 38.72 -13.50
N VAL A 14 57.97 38.23 -12.94
CA VAL A 14 58.00 37.28 -11.83
C VAL A 14 57.39 37.92 -10.54
N VAL A 15 57.82 39.16 -10.23
CA VAL A 15 57.27 39.89 -9.07
C VAL A 15 55.78 40.16 -9.23
N ILE A 16 55.32 40.58 -10.42
CA ILE A 16 53.94 40.77 -10.74
C ILE A 16 53.15 39.43 -10.64
N GLY A 17 53.72 38.34 -11.15
CA GLY A 17 53.11 36.99 -11.04
C GLY A 17 52.99 36.53 -9.59
N ILE A 18 53.98 36.78 -8.74
CA ILE A 18 53.91 36.48 -7.29
C ILE A 18 52.88 37.36 -6.60
N VAL A 19 52.83 38.66 -6.91
CA VAL A 19 51.83 39.57 -6.31
C VAL A 19 50.40 39.22 -6.73
N ILE A 20 50.21 38.90 -8.02
CA ILE A 20 48.91 38.43 -8.51
C ILE A 20 48.58 37.07 -7.89
N GLY A 21 49.51 36.14 -7.80
CA GLY A 21 49.29 34.82 -7.21
C GLY A 21 48.98 34.87 -5.72
N THR A 22 49.70 35.73 -4.96
CA THR A 22 49.42 35.94 -3.53
C THR A 22 48.11 36.71 -3.30
N PHE A 23 47.78 37.68 -4.15
CA PHE A 23 46.49 38.37 -4.11
C PHE A 23 45.33 37.43 -4.44
N TYR A 24 45.52 36.57 -5.46
CA TYR A 24 44.53 35.54 -5.81
C TYR A 24 44.39 34.47 -4.70
N ALA A 25 45.50 33.98 -4.16
CA ALA A 25 45.50 33.03 -3.04
C ALA A 25 44.87 33.60 -1.78
N ASN A 26 45.18 34.85 -1.41
CA ASN A 26 44.58 35.50 -0.24
C ASN A 26 43.11 35.91 -0.45
N HIS A 27 42.72 36.26 -1.68
CA HIS A 27 41.33 36.65 -1.96
C HIS A 27 40.41 35.43 -2.10
N PHE A 28 40.92 34.31 -2.62
CA PHE A 28 40.17 33.07 -2.77
C PHE A 28 40.25 32.15 -1.54
N SER A 29 41.32 32.16 -0.76
CA SER A 29 41.40 31.39 0.49
C SER A 29 40.71 32.06 1.68
N GLY A 30 40.60 33.40 1.71
CA GLY A 30 39.90 34.13 2.75
C GLY A 30 38.35 34.01 2.73
N ASN A 31 37.76 33.66 1.59
CA ASN A 31 36.31 33.54 1.45
C ASN A 31 35.77 32.14 1.77
N ARG A 32 36.61 31.15 2.01
CA ARG A 32 36.12 29.81 2.44
C ARG A 32 35.46 29.82 3.83
N LEU A 33 35.87 30.74 4.70
CA LEU A 33 35.26 30.89 6.04
C LEU A 33 34.02 31.80 6.07
N ASN A 34 33.81 32.67 5.07
CA ASN A 34 32.65 33.57 5.00
C ASN A 34 31.45 33.04 4.20
N ILE A 35 31.56 31.88 3.53
CA ILE A 35 30.48 31.22 2.80
C ILE A 35 29.56 30.44 3.75
N ILE A 36 29.83 30.43 5.06
CA ILE A 36 29.06 29.74 6.10
C ILE A 36 27.65 30.36 6.33
N ASN A 37 27.24 31.42 5.63
CA ASN A 37 26.04 32.18 5.94
C ASN A 37 24.78 31.84 5.13
N SER A 38 24.83 31.01 4.09
CA SER A 38 23.61 30.46 3.49
C SER A 38 23.27 29.11 4.14
N GLY A 39 22.02 28.91 4.57
CA GLY A 39 21.60 27.72 5.31
C GLY A 39 21.93 26.40 4.59
N SER A 40 21.83 26.35 3.27
CA SER A 40 22.15 25.17 2.44
C SER A 40 23.65 24.81 2.42
N ASN A 41 24.55 25.80 2.53
CA ASN A 41 25.98 25.54 2.55
C ASN A 41 26.50 25.05 3.90
N ARG A 42 25.80 25.30 4.99
CA ARG A 42 26.22 24.88 6.34
C ARG A 42 26.25 23.36 6.48
N LEU A 43 25.25 22.65 5.93
CA LEU A 43 25.19 21.20 6.02
C LEU A 43 26.33 20.56 5.22
N ASN A 44 26.56 20.99 4.00
CA ASN A 44 27.68 20.50 3.18
C ASN A 44 29.05 20.79 3.85
N ASN A 45 29.22 22.00 4.37
CA ASN A 45 30.47 22.35 5.07
C ASN A 45 30.65 21.51 6.35
N LEU A 46 29.59 21.22 7.08
CA LEU A 46 29.66 20.34 8.26
C LEU A 46 30.14 18.94 7.87
N LEU A 47 29.57 18.36 6.81
CA LEU A 47 29.98 17.04 6.32
C LEU A 47 31.46 17.04 5.88
N HIS A 48 31.93 18.09 5.19
CA HIS A 48 33.32 18.23 4.84
C HIS A 48 34.24 18.39 6.05
N ILE A 49 33.84 19.15 7.08
CA ILE A 49 34.60 19.28 8.33
C ILE A 49 34.69 17.94 9.06
N ILE A 50 33.61 17.17 9.08
CA ILE A 50 33.61 15.84 9.69
C ILE A 50 34.57 14.90 8.95
N ASP A 51 34.51 14.89 7.62
CA ASP A 51 35.39 14.07 6.78
C ASP A 51 36.87 14.39 6.97
N ASP A 52 37.20 15.70 7.10
CA ASP A 52 38.58 16.20 7.20
C ASP A 52 39.15 16.19 8.63
N GLN A 53 38.32 16.43 9.66
CA GLN A 53 38.84 16.77 11.00
C GLN A 53 38.31 15.86 12.12
N TYR A 54 37.38 14.94 11.84
CA TYR A 54 36.89 14.07 12.90
C TYR A 54 37.95 13.06 13.35
N VAL A 55 38.00 12.76 14.66
CA VAL A 55 39.06 11.94 15.27
C VAL A 55 39.13 10.51 14.71
N ASP A 56 38.00 9.95 14.32
CA ASP A 56 37.90 8.60 13.76
C ASP A 56 37.45 8.64 12.30
N THR A 57 37.76 7.59 11.52
CA THR A 57 37.29 7.47 10.15
C THR A 57 35.78 7.27 10.10
N VAL A 58 35.07 8.12 9.38
CA VAL A 58 33.61 8.09 9.23
C VAL A 58 33.24 7.92 7.76
N ASN A 59 32.25 7.07 7.49
CA ASN A 59 31.64 6.99 6.18
C ASN A 59 30.60 8.12 6.03
N ILE A 60 30.93 9.12 5.24
CA ILE A 60 30.06 10.28 5.00
C ILE A 60 28.73 9.86 4.37
N ASN A 61 28.73 8.85 3.47
CA ASN A 61 27.50 8.36 2.87
C ASN A 61 26.54 7.78 3.93
N ASP A 62 27.04 7.03 4.90
CA ASP A 62 26.22 6.48 5.99
C ASP A 62 25.63 7.59 6.89
N LEU A 63 26.37 8.69 7.07
CA LEU A 63 25.85 9.85 7.80
C LEU A 63 24.74 10.54 7.03
N VAL A 64 24.93 10.72 5.72
CA VAL A 64 23.94 11.34 4.82
C VAL A 64 22.68 10.48 4.78
N GLU A 65 22.81 9.15 4.62
CA GLU A 65 21.70 8.19 4.63
C GLU A 65 20.84 8.29 5.91
N LYS A 66 21.48 8.52 7.06
CA LYS A 66 20.80 8.71 8.35
C LYS A 66 20.22 10.11 8.54
N ALA A 67 20.82 11.13 7.94
CA ALA A 67 20.43 12.54 8.13
C ALA A 67 19.24 12.93 7.23
N ILE A 68 19.17 12.42 6.01
CA ILE A 68 18.09 12.78 5.06
C ILE A 68 16.69 12.45 5.63
N PRO A 69 16.42 11.24 6.18
CA PRO A 69 15.13 10.94 6.82
C PRO A 69 14.77 11.92 7.94
N GLN A 70 15.74 12.32 8.75
CA GLN A 70 15.52 13.27 9.85
C GLN A 70 15.14 14.67 9.33
N ILE A 71 15.79 15.13 8.27
CA ILE A 71 15.45 16.43 7.66
C ILE A 71 14.04 16.39 7.05
N LEU A 72 13.65 15.29 6.42
CA LEU A 72 12.33 15.17 5.80
C LEU A 72 11.21 15.04 6.83
N SER A 73 11.47 14.39 7.97
CA SER A 73 10.49 14.26 9.07
C SER A 73 10.08 15.61 9.66
N GLU A 74 10.94 16.64 9.56
CA GLU A 74 10.64 18.01 9.99
C GLU A 74 9.68 18.76 9.04
N LEU A 75 9.32 18.19 7.89
CA LEU A 75 8.47 18.86 6.89
C LEU A 75 7.00 18.44 7.04
N ASP A 76 6.73 17.17 6.83
CA ASP A 76 5.40 16.57 6.89
C ASP A 76 5.51 15.04 7.06
N PRO A 77 4.44 14.35 7.52
CA PRO A 77 4.51 12.91 7.79
C PRO A 77 4.59 12.01 6.56
N HIS A 78 4.58 12.55 5.35
CA HIS A 78 4.55 11.79 4.10
C HIS A 78 5.76 12.03 3.20
N SER A 79 6.53 13.09 3.43
CA SER A 79 7.83 13.27 2.79
C SER A 79 8.80 12.24 3.35
N ALA A 80 9.40 11.42 2.48
CA ALA A 80 10.20 10.29 2.90
C ALA A 80 11.42 10.07 2.00
N TYR A 81 12.47 9.54 2.59
CA TYR A 81 13.61 9.00 1.87
C TYR A 81 13.45 7.49 1.71
N ILE A 82 13.76 6.99 0.54
CA ILE A 82 13.74 5.58 0.19
C ILE A 82 15.14 5.22 -0.28
N SER A 83 15.80 4.30 0.41
CA SER A 83 17.15 3.87 0.06
C SER A 83 17.21 3.28 -1.35
N ALA A 84 18.39 3.22 -1.95
CA ALA A 84 18.56 2.63 -3.27
C ALA A 84 18.12 1.15 -3.31
N THR A 85 18.28 0.43 -2.20
CA THR A 85 17.86 -0.97 -2.06
C THR A 85 16.34 -1.12 -2.03
N ASP A 86 15.62 -0.16 -1.42
CA ASP A 86 14.16 -0.21 -1.29
C ASP A 86 13.43 0.46 -2.46
N ALA A 87 14.15 1.31 -3.22
CA ALA A 87 13.57 2.08 -4.32
C ALA A 87 12.94 1.19 -5.40
N GLN A 88 13.53 0.03 -5.67
CA GLN A 88 12.99 -0.93 -6.65
C GLN A 88 11.68 -1.55 -6.15
N ASN A 89 11.63 -1.97 -4.89
CA ASN A 89 10.41 -2.54 -4.30
C ASN A 89 9.26 -1.52 -4.27
N ALA A 90 9.55 -0.27 -3.90
CA ALA A 90 8.56 0.80 -3.89
C ALA A 90 8.05 1.16 -5.31
N ALA A 91 8.89 1.03 -6.32
CA ALA A 91 8.50 1.21 -7.72
C ALA A 91 7.65 0.04 -8.24
N ASP A 92 8.02 -1.19 -7.90
CA ASP A 92 7.32 -2.41 -8.30
C ASP A 92 5.86 -2.41 -7.78
N ASP A 93 5.64 -2.01 -6.53
CA ASP A 93 4.32 -1.96 -5.91
C ASP A 93 3.35 -1.01 -6.66
N LEU A 94 3.86 0.13 -7.14
CA LEU A 94 3.06 1.09 -7.90
C LEU A 94 2.90 0.71 -9.37
N LYS A 95 3.92 0.06 -9.94
CA LYS A 95 3.91 -0.40 -11.33
C LYS A 95 2.91 -1.54 -11.55
N GLY A 96 2.57 -2.28 -10.49
CA GLY A 96 1.67 -3.44 -10.58
C GLY A 96 2.35 -4.68 -11.19
N SER A 97 3.68 -4.72 -11.19
CA SER A 97 4.46 -5.89 -11.57
C SER A 97 5.86 -5.84 -10.99
N PHE A 98 6.44 -7.01 -10.76
CA PHE A 98 7.84 -7.18 -10.37
C PHE A 98 8.45 -8.40 -11.07
N PHE A 99 9.77 -8.52 -11.03
CA PHE A 99 10.45 -9.69 -11.58
C PHE A 99 10.81 -10.67 -10.50
N GLY A 100 10.41 -11.94 -10.68
CA GLY A 100 10.63 -12.98 -9.67
C GLY A 100 10.13 -14.35 -10.08
N VAL A 101 9.95 -15.22 -9.08
CA VAL A 101 9.50 -16.60 -9.31
C VAL A 101 7.98 -16.76 -9.37
N GLY A 102 7.19 -15.83 -8.80
CA GLY A 102 5.73 -15.86 -8.85
C GLY A 102 5.08 -16.79 -7.82
N ILE A 103 5.39 -16.60 -6.56
CA ILE A 103 4.73 -17.26 -5.42
C ILE A 103 4.29 -16.25 -4.37
N GLU A 104 3.23 -16.58 -3.66
CA GLU A 104 2.90 -16.00 -2.37
C GLU A 104 3.34 -16.97 -1.27
N PHE A 105 3.97 -16.46 -0.22
CA PHE A 105 4.52 -17.32 0.80
C PHE A 105 4.31 -16.77 2.21
N VAL A 106 4.39 -17.64 3.18
CA VAL A 106 4.48 -17.32 4.60
C VAL A 106 5.70 -18.01 5.20
N ILE A 107 6.33 -17.35 6.18
CA ILE A 107 7.43 -17.96 6.93
C ILE A 107 6.85 -18.61 8.18
N ARG A 108 7.12 -19.89 8.37
CA ARG A 108 6.71 -20.68 9.52
C ARG A 108 7.82 -21.62 9.96
N GLU A 109 8.04 -21.69 11.27
CA GLU A 109 9.07 -22.55 11.84
C GLU A 109 10.38 -22.39 11.05
N ASP A 110 10.78 -21.12 10.87
CA ASP A 110 12.00 -20.74 10.16
C ASP A 110 12.13 -21.28 8.72
N THR A 111 10.99 -21.50 8.05
CA THR A 111 10.94 -22.06 6.68
C THR A 111 9.90 -21.32 5.85
N ILE A 112 10.18 -21.13 4.56
CA ILE A 112 9.23 -20.55 3.59
C ILE A 112 8.22 -21.63 3.18
N HIS A 113 6.94 -21.37 3.40
CA HIS A 113 5.84 -22.18 2.92
C HIS A 113 5.15 -21.47 1.76
N VAL A 114 5.06 -22.12 0.60
CA VAL A 114 4.31 -21.62 -0.56
C VAL A 114 2.83 -21.65 -0.21
N GLN A 115 2.23 -20.46 -0.07
CA GLN A 115 0.82 -20.30 0.19
C GLN A 115 0.01 -20.40 -1.11
N ASN A 116 0.48 -19.69 -2.14
CA ASN A 116 -0.16 -19.65 -3.44
C ASN A 116 0.89 -19.56 -4.55
N VAL A 117 0.54 -20.00 -5.75
CA VAL A 117 1.39 -19.88 -6.94
C VAL A 117 0.65 -19.01 -7.95
N ILE A 118 1.31 -17.99 -8.44
CA ILE A 118 0.73 -17.05 -9.39
C ILE A 118 0.45 -17.78 -10.71
N ALA A 119 -0.80 -17.75 -11.14
CA ALA A 119 -1.25 -18.42 -12.36
C ALA A 119 -0.47 -17.92 -13.59
N ASN A 120 -0.05 -18.87 -14.43
CA ASN A 120 0.83 -18.64 -15.58
C ASN A 120 2.21 -18.05 -15.24
N GLY A 121 2.58 -18.05 -13.94
CA GLY A 121 3.86 -17.58 -13.47
C GLY A 121 5.01 -18.60 -13.64
N PRO A 122 6.27 -18.18 -13.44
CA PRO A 122 7.43 -19.05 -13.58
C PRO A 122 7.42 -20.27 -12.64
N ALA A 123 6.99 -20.09 -11.40
CA ALA A 123 6.93 -21.17 -10.40
C ALA A 123 5.90 -22.24 -10.79
N GLU A 124 4.72 -21.83 -11.29
CA GLU A 124 3.70 -22.75 -11.76
C GLU A 124 4.20 -23.55 -12.96
N ARG A 125 4.80 -22.87 -13.96
CA ARG A 125 5.40 -23.53 -15.14
C ARG A 125 6.50 -24.52 -14.78
N ALA A 126 7.24 -24.25 -13.69
CA ALA A 126 8.27 -25.16 -13.19
C ALA A 126 7.69 -26.35 -12.39
N GLY A 127 6.43 -26.29 -11.95
CA GLY A 127 5.77 -27.35 -11.18
C GLY A 127 5.81 -27.17 -9.67
N ILE A 128 6.09 -25.97 -9.16
CA ILE A 128 5.88 -25.64 -7.73
C ILE A 128 4.37 -25.50 -7.50
N ILE A 129 3.93 -25.98 -6.37
CA ILE A 129 2.52 -25.96 -5.96
C ILE A 129 2.36 -25.35 -4.56
N ALA A 130 1.15 -24.89 -4.26
CA ALA A 130 0.80 -24.47 -2.90
C ALA A 130 0.98 -25.64 -1.91
N GLY A 131 1.56 -25.36 -0.74
CA GLY A 131 1.94 -26.35 0.27
C GLY A 131 3.42 -26.82 0.19
N ASP A 132 4.15 -26.49 -0.88
CA ASP A 132 5.59 -26.76 -0.94
C ASP A 132 6.34 -25.93 0.12
N LYS A 133 7.38 -26.53 0.72
CA LYS A 133 8.27 -25.86 1.68
C LYS A 133 9.61 -25.62 1.01
N ILE A 134 10.00 -24.38 0.82
CA ILE A 134 11.31 -24.03 0.23
C ILE A 134 12.38 -24.24 1.31
N VAL A 135 13.33 -25.10 1.04
CA VAL A 135 14.41 -25.47 1.98
C VAL A 135 15.80 -25.11 1.46
N SER A 136 15.94 -24.81 0.17
CA SER A 136 17.19 -24.31 -0.40
C SER A 136 16.94 -23.38 -1.59
N VAL A 137 17.85 -22.40 -1.78
CA VAL A 137 17.89 -21.49 -2.91
C VAL A 137 19.32 -21.46 -3.44
N ASP A 138 19.50 -21.68 -4.74
CA ASP A 138 20.80 -21.76 -5.44
C ASP A 138 21.78 -22.74 -4.78
N GLY A 139 21.25 -23.90 -4.32
CA GLY A 139 22.01 -24.94 -3.67
C GLY A 139 22.41 -24.65 -2.22
N GLN A 140 22.13 -23.46 -1.71
CA GLN A 140 22.37 -23.10 -0.32
C GLN A 140 21.12 -23.43 0.53
N LYS A 141 21.34 -24.04 1.70
CA LYS A 141 20.27 -24.27 2.67
C LYS A 141 19.64 -22.95 3.07
N PHE A 142 18.31 -22.87 2.99
CA PHE A 142 17.55 -21.68 3.30
C PHE A 142 16.41 -21.99 4.29
N VAL A 143 16.81 -22.32 5.50
CA VAL A 143 15.95 -22.59 6.66
C VAL A 143 16.69 -22.14 7.92
N GLY A 144 15.97 -21.68 8.92
CA GLY A 144 16.53 -21.18 10.18
C GLY A 144 16.11 -19.74 10.47
N LYS A 145 16.58 -19.21 11.60
CA LYS A 145 16.23 -17.86 12.07
C LYS A 145 16.63 -16.72 11.11
N GLU A 146 17.50 -17.00 10.16
CA GLU A 146 17.97 -16.07 9.14
C GLU A 146 16.94 -15.85 8.01
N VAL A 147 15.91 -16.70 7.95
CA VAL A 147 14.86 -16.59 6.94
C VAL A 147 13.87 -15.51 7.34
N THR A 148 14.10 -14.29 6.86
CA THR A 148 13.17 -13.17 6.98
C THR A 148 12.39 -12.98 5.68
N SER A 149 11.28 -12.22 5.73
CA SER A 149 10.51 -11.90 4.52
C SER A 149 11.34 -11.11 3.52
N GLU A 150 12.20 -10.23 3.99
CA GLU A 150 13.10 -9.41 3.16
C GLU A 150 14.13 -10.28 2.45
N GLU A 151 14.82 -11.17 3.18
CA GLU A 151 15.80 -12.08 2.61
C GLU A 151 15.15 -13.07 1.62
N ALA A 152 13.94 -13.56 1.95
CA ALA A 152 13.18 -14.40 1.04
C ALA A 152 12.83 -13.66 -0.26
N GLN A 153 12.34 -12.42 -0.16
CA GLN A 153 12.08 -11.60 -1.34
C GLN A 153 13.35 -11.31 -2.15
N HIS A 154 14.44 -10.96 -1.48
CA HIS A 154 15.73 -10.68 -2.13
C HIS A 154 16.24 -11.88 -2.94
N ARG A 155 16.12 -13.11 -2.42
CA ARG A 155 16.56 -14.33 -3.13
C ARG A 155 15.61 -14.80 -4.21
N LEU A 156 14.31 -14.58 -4.05
CA LEU A 156 13.28 -15.05 -4.99
C LEU A 156 12.98 -14.04 -6.11
N LYS A 157 13.09 -12.74 -5.85
CA LYS A 157 13.10 -11.68 -6.88
C LYS A 157 14.45 -11.67 -7.61
N GLY A 158 14.54 -10.92 -8.71
CA GLY A 158 15.78 -10.69 -9.46
C GLY A 158 15.49 -10.31 -10.90
N GLU A 159 16.52 -10.07 -11.69
CA GLU A 159 16.41 -9.60 -13.07
C GLU A 159 15.58 -10.56 -13.93
N LYS A 160 14.81 -10.00 -14.87
CA LYS A 160 14.07 -10.78 -15.86
C LYS A 160 15.00 -11.68 -16.66
N GLY A 161 14.64 -12.96 -16.78
CA GLY A 161 15.43 -13.96 -17.48
C GLY A 161 16.57 -14.59 -16.68
N SER A 162 16.87 -14.07 -15.47
CA SER A 162 17.82 -14.73 -14.56
C SER A 162 17.24 -16.04 -14.03
N LYS A 163 18.11 -16.98 -13.69
CA LYS A 163 17.73 -18.30 -13.20
C LYS A 163 17.94 -18.41 -11.71
N VAL A 164 17.06 -19.14 -11.04
CA VAL A 164 17.21 -19.52 -9.63
C VAL A 164 16.87 -20.99 -9.48
N LYS A 165 17.67 -21.72 -8.68
CA LYS A 165 17.43 -23.12 -8.35
C LYS A 165 16.78 -23.21 -6.99
N ILE A 166 15.55 -23.73 -6.91
CA ILE A 166 14.78 -23.85 -5.67
C ILE A 166 14.61 -25.32 -5.31
N GLY A 167 15.01 -25.68 -4.09
CA GLY A 167 14.75 -26.99 -3.51
C GLY A 167 13.55 -26.93 -2.57
N VAL A 168 12.58 -27.80 -2.79
CA VAL A 168 11.37 -27.87 -1.97
C VAL A 168 11.15 -29.24 -1.35
N VAL A 169 10.53 -29.25 -0.17
CA VAL A 169 9.95 -30.44 0.45
C VAL A 169 8.45 -30.39 0.24
N ARG A 170 7.89 -31.45 -0.36
CA ARG A 170 6.46 -31.60 -0.66
C ARG A 170 5.84 -32.68 0.21
N TYR A 171 4.64 -32.44 0.71
CA TYR A 171 3.89 -33.45 1.47
C TYR A 171 3.75 -34.75 0.66
N GLY A 172 4.05 -35.89 1.32
CA GLY A 172 4.05 -37.19 0.68
C GLY A 172 5.29 -37.53 -0.14
N CYS A 173 6.29 -36.65 -0.22
CA CYS A 173 7.56 -36.85 -0.89
C CYS A 173 8.71 -36.92 0.13
N ASN A 174 9.49 -38.00 0.12
CA ASN A 174 10.62 -38.17 1.05
C ASN A 174 11.95 -37.57 0.55
N LYS A 175 11.91 -36.88 -0.60
CA LYS A 175 13.10 -36.28 -1.22
C LYS A 175 12.87 -34.80 -1.45
N VAL A 176 13.96 -34.02 -1.39
CA VAL A 176 13.93 -32.63 -1.85
C VAL A 176 13.79 -32.63 -3.36
N LEU A 177 12.76 -31.95 -3.86
CA LEU A 177 12.52 -31.75 -5.29
C LEU A 177 13.22 -30.44 -5.70
N GLU A 178 13.99 -30.48 -6.78
CA GLU A 178 14.74 -29.33 -7.29
C GLU A 178 14.08 -28.79 -8.55
N TYR A 179 13.86 -27.48 -8.57
CA TYR A 179 13.26 -26.76 -9.70
C TYR A 179 14.19 -25.63 -10.17
N ASN A 180 14.46 -25.59 -11.46
CA ASN A 180 15.15 -24.46 -12.07
C ASN A 180 14.10 -23.50 -12.63
N ILE A 181 14.02 -22.30 -12.06
CA ILE A 181 13.03 -21.31 -12.43
C ILE A 181 13.73 -20.15 -13.14
N THR A 182 13.24 -19.77 -14.30
CA THR A 182 13.65 -18.53 -14.97
C THR A 182 12.73 -17.42 -14.49
N ARG A 183 13.27 -16.42 -13.81
CA ARG A 183 12.49 -15.27 -13.31
C ARG A 183 11.86 -14.52 -14.48
N ASP A 184 10.63 -14.09 -14.30
CA ASP A 184 9.86 -13.37 -15.30
C ASP A 184 9.02 -12.29 -14.62
N GLU A 185 8.30 -11.52 -15.40
CA GLU A 185 7.38 -10.51 -14.90
C GLU A 185 6.19 -11.18 -14.20
N ILE A 186 5.99 -10.80 -12.96
CA ILE A 186 4.87 -11.21 -12.12
C ILE A 186 3.92 -10.02 -11.99
N LYS A 187 2.76 -10.13 -12.61
CA LYS A 187 1.72 -9.09 -12.52
C LYS A 187 0.98 -9.21 -11.20
N THR A 188 0.91 -8.12 -10.46
CA THR A 188 0.07 -8.00 -9.26
C THR A 188 -1.23 -7.32 -9.63
N LYS A 189 -2.36 -7.97 -9.35
CA LYS A 189 -3.66 -7.40 -9.68
C LYS A 189 -4.05 -6.30 -8.70
N SER A 190 -4.43 -5.14 -9.24
CA SER A 190 -5.04 -4.05 -8.47
C SER A 190 -6.53 -4.32 -8.19
N VAL A 191 -7.22 -4.96 -9.14
CA VAL A 191 -8.60 -5.43 -8.96
C VAL A 191 -8.58 -6.87 -8.47
N SER A 192 -8.90 -7.09 -7.20
CA SER A 192 -8.77 -8.40 -6.54
C SER A 192 -10.02 -9.27 -6.60
N ALA A 193 -11.19 -8.66 -6.80
CA ALA A 193 -12.44 -9.40 -6.95
C ALA A 193 -13.39 -8.68 -7.90
N THR A 194 -14.09 -9.46 -8.73
CA THR A 194 -15.12 -9.01 -9.66
C THR A 194 -16.16 -10.12 -9.79
N TYR A 195 -17.37 -9.87 -9.27
CA TYR A 195 -18.44 -10.87 -9.31
C TYR A 195 -19.81 -10.21 -9.09
N MET A 196 -20.87 -10.95 -9.38
CA MET A 196 -22.25 -10.54 -9.06
C MET A 196 -22.61 -10.94 -7.63
N ILE A 197 -23.01 -9.98 -6.78
CA ILE A 197 -23.53 -10.26 -5.42
C ILE A 197 -24.94 -10.88 -5.50
N ASP A 198 -25.75 -10.37 -6.42
CA ASP A 198 -27.06 -10.87 -6.77
C ASP A 198 -27.29 -10.74 -8.29
N GLU A 199 -28.48 -11.05 -8.78
CA GLU A 199 -28.82 -11.02 -10.23
C GLU A 199 -28.62 -9.62 -10.88
N LYS A 200 -28.51 -8.53 -10.09
CA LYS A 200 -28.48 -7.15 -10.58
C LYS A 200 -27.26 -6.35 -10.13
N THR A 201 -26.58 -6.78 -9.10
CA THR A 201 -25.57 -5.98 -8.41
C THR A 201 -24.19 -6.55 -8.61
N GLY A 202 -23.36 -5.84 -9.37
CA GLY A 202 -21.95 -6.13 -9.53
C GLY A 202 -21.10 -5.57 -8.39
N TYR A 203 -20.05 -6.26 -8.05
CA TYR A 203 -19.06 -5.87 -7.05
C TYR A 203 -17.66 -5.88 -7.64
N ILE A 204 -16.91 -4.80 -7.39
CA ILE A 204 -15.50 -4.67 -7.77
C ILE A 204 -14.69 -4.24 -6.55
N LYS A 205 -13.71 -5.04 -6.15
CA LYS A 205 -12.72 -4.71 -5.13
C LYS A 205 -11.46 -4.14 -5.77
N VAL A 206 -11.08 -2.92 -5.40
CA VAL A 206 -9.83 -2.27 -5.84
C VAL A 206 -8.90 -2.15 -4.65
N LYS A 207 -7.73 -2.81 -4.68
CA LYS A 207 -6.75 -2.84 -3.57
C LYS A 207 -5.83 -1.62 -3.54
N ASN A 208 -5.43 -1.15 -4.70
CA ASN A 208 -4.54 0.00 -4.88
C ASN A 208 -4.80 0.66 -6.24
N PHE A 209 -4.19 1.82 -6.45
CA PHE A 209 -4.23 2.55 -7.71
C PHE A 209 -2.86 2.49 -8.40
N GLY A 210 -2.52 1.33 -8.98
CA GLY A 210 -1.33 1.11 -9.78
C GLY A 210 -1.48 1.58 -11.23
N GLU A 211 -0.45 1.36 -12.02
CA GLU A 211 -0.41 1.73 -13.44
C GLU A 211 -1.47 0.97 -14.27
N THR A 212 -1.71 -0.31 -13.93
CA THR A 212 -2.64 -1.19 -14.65
C THR A 212 -4.08 -1.12 -14.14
N THR A 213 -4.33 -0.42 -13.03
CA THR A 213 -5.63 -0.45 -12.32
C THR A 213 -6.79 -0.06 -13.20
N TYR A 214 -6.66 0.99 -14.01
CA TYR A 214 -7.76 1.42 -14.87
C TYR A 214 -8.09 0.38 -15.95
N ALA A 215 -7.08 -0.23 -16.56
CA ALA A 215 -7.30 -1.31 -17.54
C ALA A 215 -7.97 -2.55 -16.91
N GLU A 216 -7.53 -2.94 -15.71
CA GLU A 216 -8.15 -4.04 -14.94
C GLU A 216 -9.59 -3.70 -14.55
N PHE A 217 -9.85 -2.47 -14.17
CA PHE A 217 -11.19 -1.98 -13.83
C PHE A 217 -12.14 -2.01 -15.04
N LEU A 218 -11.67 -1.64 -16.23
CA LEU A 218 -12.45 -1.76 -17.46
C LEU A 218 -12.77 -3.22 -17.80
N VAL A 219 -11.82 -4.14 -17.61
CA VAL A 219 -12.06 -5.58 -17.77
C VAL A 219 -13.11 -6.06 -16.78
N ALA A 220 -13.04 -5.63 -15.53
CA ALA A 220 -14.03 -5.96 -14.49
C ALA A 220 -15.42 -5.46 -14.87
N LEU A 221 -15.55 -4.22 -15.33
CA LEU A 221 -16.82 -3.65 -15.80
C LEU A 221 -17.37 -4.42 -17.01
N ALA A 222 -16.51 -4.81 -17.95
CA ALA A 222 -16.91 -5.58 -19.12
C ALA A 222 -17.41 -6.99 -18.73
N THR A 223 -16.74 -7.65 -17.77
CA THR A 223 -17.19 -8.95 -17.23
C THR A 223 -18.57 -8.84 -16.61
N LEU A 224 -18.78 -7.88 -15.70
CA LEU A 224 -20.09 -7.66 -15.08
C LEU A 224 -21.17 -7.27 -16.11
N SER A 225 -20.79 -6.55 -17.17
CA SER A 225 -21.72 -6.17 -18.23
C SER A 225 -22.23 -7.38 -19.01
N GLN A 226 -21.39 -8.41 -19.21
CA GLN A 226 -21.80 -9.68 -19.80
C GLN A 226 -22.76 -10.45 -18.89
N GLU A 227 -22.64 -10.28 -17.58
CA GLU A 227 -23.53 -10.88 -16.58
C GLU A 227 -24.82 -10.06 -16.34
N GLY A 228 -24.92 -8.86 -16.96
CA GLY A 228 -26.14 -8.05 -16.96
C GLY A 228 -26.34 -7.18 -15.73
N PHE A 229 -25.25 -6.76 -15.05
CA PHE A 229 -25.38 -5.90 -13.87
C PHE A 229 -26.11 -4.58 -14.18
N SER A 230 -26.88 -4.10 -13.21
CA SER A 230 -27.60 -2.82 -13.27
C SER A 230 -27.32 -1.90 -12.11
N ASN A 231 -26.64 -2.37 -11.08
CA ASN A 231 -26.13 -1.64 -9.93
C ASN A 231 -24.66 -2.00 -9.71
N LEU A 232 -23.85 -1.09 -9.16
CA LEU A 232 -22.44 -1.34 -8.94
C LEU A 232 -22.00 -0.93 -7.54
N ILE A 233 -21.25 -1.81 -6.88
CA ILE A 233 -20.48 -1.52 -5.67
C ILE A 233 -19.00 -1.47 -6.03
N VAL A 234 -18.34 -0.35 -5.78
CA VAL A 234 -16.87 -0.21 -5.84
C VAL A 234 -16.34 -0.17 -4.40
N ASP A 235 -15.58 -1.19 -4.02
CA ASP A 235 -15.03 -1.30 -2.68
C ASP A 235 -13.57 -0.81 -2.64
N LEU A 236 -13.36 0.30 -1.94
CA LEU A 236 -12.06 0.93 -1.70
C LEU A 236 -11.59 0.76 -0.23
N ARG A 237 -12.26 -0.06 0.57
CA ARG A 237 -11.80 -0.34 1.94
C ARG A 237 -10.39 -0.94 1.89
N ASP A 238 -9.52 -0.55 2.82
CA ASP A 238 -8.11 -0.95 2.91
C ASP A 238 -7.24 -0.58 1.69
N ASN A 239 -7.72 0.32 0.83
CA ASN A 239 -6.98 0.84 -0.31
C ASN A 239 -6.25 2.14 0.07
N THR A 240 -4.96 2.08 0.28
CA THR A 240 -4.11 3.21 0.71
C THR A 240 -3.82 4.23 -0.40
N GLY A 241 -4.37 4.02 -1.62
CA GLY A 241 -4.22 4.92 -2.75
C GLY A 241 -3.25 4.40 -3.82
N GLY A 242 -2.49 5.31 -4.41
CA GLY A 242 -1.57 5.07 -5.50
C GLY A 242 -1.54 6.25 -6.49
N TYR A 243 -1.52 5.96 -7.79
CA TYR A 243 -1.48 6.99 -8.82
C TYR A 243 -2.79 7.79 -8.91
N LEU A 244 -2.66 9.12 -8.90
CA LEU A 244 -3.77 10.05 -9.07
C LEU A 244 -4.47 9.84 -10.42
N GLU A 245 -3.68 9.63 -11.47
CA GLU A 245 -4.17 9.43 -12.84
C GLU A 245 -5.11 8.24 -12.95
N SER A 246 -4.80 7.13 -12.28
CA SER A 246 -5.65 5.93 -12.27
C SER A 246 -7.01 6.20 -11.61
N ALA A 247 -7.03 6.95 -10.51
CA ALA A 247 -8.27 7.35 -9.85
C ALA A 247 -9.10 8.32 -10.72
N VAL A 248 -8.44 9.25 -11.40
CA VAL A 248 -9.08 10.17 -12.35
C VAL A 248 -9.72 9.41 -13.51
N GLN A 249 -9.00 8.46 -14.11
CA GLN A 249 -9.52 7.64 -15.21
C GLN A 249 -10.72 6.80 -14.77
N MET A 250 -10.66 6.16 -13.60
CA MET A 250 -11.79 5.41 -13.04
C MET A 250 -12.99 6.34 -12.77
N ALA A 251 -12.78 7.53 -12.21
CA ALA A 251 -13.86 8.48 -11.95
C ALA A 251 -14.51 8.98 -13.24
N ASN A 252 -13.73 9.12 -14.31
CA ASN A 252 -14.20 9.52 -15.62
C ASN A 252 -15.29 8.60 -16.19
N GLU A 253 -15.26 7.28 -15.88
CA GLU A 253 -16.28 6.34 -16.32
C GLU A 253 -17.69 6.67 -15.84
N PHE A 254 -17.80 7.39 -14.72
CA PHE A 254 -19.08 7.66 -14.04
C PHE A 254 -19.57 9.10 -14.13
N LEU A 255 -18.76 10.03 -14.62
CA LEU A 255 -19.07 11.45 -14.59
C LEU A 255 -19.40 12.01 -15.99
N PRO A 256 -20.40 12.89 -16.10
CA PRO A 256 -20.69 13.56 -17.35
C PRO A 256 -19.55 14.53 -17.72
N SER A 257 -19.49 14.91 -18.99
CA SER A 257 -18.45 15.81 -19.52
C SER A 257 -18.27 17.08 -18.68
N ASN A 258 -17.00 17.50 -18.55
CA ASN A 258 -16.58 18.71 -17.86
C ASN A 258 -16.87 18.75 -16.35
N SER A 259 -17.22 17.62 -15.73
CA SER A 259 -17.32 17.54 -14.26
C SER A 259 -15.93 17.60 -13.64
N MET A 260 -15.76 18.41 -12.59
CA MET A 260 -14.52 18.41 -11.82
C MET A 260 -14.37 17.05 -11.12
N ILE A 261 -13.18 16.44 -11.23
CA ILE A 261 -12.81 15.22 -10.50
C ILE A 261 -11.96 15.61 -9.28
N VAL A 262 -10.91 16.35 -9.51
CA VAL A 262 -9.96 16.82 -8.49
C VAL A 262 -9.16 17.99 -9.07
N TYR A 263 -8.66 18.88 -8.23
CA TYR A 263 -7.58 19.77 -8.64
C TYR A 263 -6.44 19.74 -7.64
N THR A 264 -5.24 20.04 -8.13
CA THR A 264 -4.01 20.10 -7.31
C THR A 264 -3.45 21.50 -7.32
N GLU A 265 -2.91 21.95 -6.19
CA GLU A 265 -2.30 23.27 -6.06
C GLU A 265 -1.23 23.26 -4.96
N GLY A 266 -0.11 23.93 -5.19
CA GLY A 266 1.00 24.07 -4.25
C GLY A 266 1.80 25.34 -4.48
N ARG A 267 2.69 25.66 -3.56
CA ARG A 267 3.48 26.91 -3.58
C ARG A 267 4.24 27.13 -4.89
N LYS A 268 4.81 26.08 -5.47
CA LYS A 268 5.55 26.08 -6.75
C LYS A 268 4.88 25.22 -7.81
N SER A 269 3.73 24.63 -7.49
CA SER A 269 2.92 23.83 -8.39
C SER A 269 1.62 24.60 -8.68
N PRO A 270 1.50 25.25 -9.84
CA PRO A 270 0.29 25.99 -10.18
C PRO A 270 -0.93 25.06 -10.20
N ARG A 271 -2.10 25.62 -9.99
CA ARG A 271 -3.34 24.86 -10.01
C ARG A 271 -3.50 24.10 -11.31
N ARG A 272 -3.79 22.77 -11.17
CA ARG A 272 -4.09 21.87 -12.28
C ARG A 272 -5.43 21.20 -12.03
N ASP A 273 -6.38 21.45 -12.89
CA ASP A 273 -7.72 20.85 -12.87
C ASP A 273 -7.72 19.52 -13.64
N TYR A 274 -8.36 18.51 -13.07
CA TYR A 274 -8.66 17.23 -13.71
C TYR A 274 -10.18 17.13 -13.85
N ARG A 275 -10.65 17.06 -15.09
CA ARG A 275 -12.07 17.04 -15.44
C ARG A 275 -12.40 15.82 -16.27
N SER A 276 -13.64 15.34 -16.15
CA SER A 276 -14.14 14.25 -16.97
C SER A 276 -14.36 14.70 -18.42
N ASP A 277 -14.12 13.78 -19.37
CA ASP A 277 -14.33 14.00 -20.80
C ASP A 277 -15.73 13.59 -21.28
N GLY A 278 -16.50 12.91 -20.42
CA GLY A 278 -17.88 12.47 -20.72
C GLY A 278 -17.97 11.23 -21.61
N ARG A 279 -16.87 10.53 -21.85
CA ARG A 279 -16.83 9.31 -22.68
C ARG A 279 -17.13 8.03 -21.88
N GLY A 280 -17.17 8.11 -20.56
CA GLY A 280 -17.46 6.99 -19.69
C GLY A 280 -18.82 6.36 -19.96
N SER A 281 -18.88 5.04 -19.95
CA SER A 281 -20.07 4.27 -20.33
C SER A 281 -21.08 4.10 -19.19
N TYR A 282 -20.67 4.37 -17.94
CA TYR A 282 -21.44 4.01 -16.74
C TYR A 282 -21.98 5.24 -15.97
N GLN A 283 -22.19 6.37 -16.67
CA GLN A 283 -22.60 7.64 -16.07
C GLN A 283 -23.96 7.56 -15.33
N LYS A 284 -24.84 6.64 -15.71
CA LYS A 284 -26.22 6.55 -15.18
C LYS A 284 -26.46 5.38 -14.25
N ILE A 285 -25.50 4.45 -14.13
CA ILE A 285 -25.67 3.25 -13.29
C ILE A 285 -25.75 3.66 -11.82
N PRO A 286 -26.66 3.10 -11.00
CA PRO A 286 -26.63 3.26 -9.55
C PRO A 286 -25.30 2.78 -9.00
N LEU A 287 -24.59 3.67 -8.30
CA LEU A 287 -23.24 3.45 -7.80
C LEU A 287 -23.18 3.68 -6.29
N VAL A 288 -22.54 2.76 -5.61
CA VAL A 288 -22.13 2.85 -4.21
C VAL A 288 -20.62 2.69 -4.12
N VAL A 289 -19.97 3.49 -3.29
CA VAL A 289 -18.54 3.39 -2.99
C VAL A 289 -18.35 3.08 -1.51
N LEU A 290 -17.60 2.01 -1.22
CA LEU A 290 -17.29 1.61 0.15
C LEU A 290 -15.91 2.14 0.55
N ILE A 291 -15.84 2.73 1.74
CA ILE A 291 -14.60 3.25 2.33
C ILE A 291 -14.46 2.84 3.79
N ASN A 292 -13.23 2.83 4.28
CA ASN A 292 -12.91 2.70 5.70
C ASN A 292 -11.72 3.61 6.07
N GLU A 293 -11.25 3.53 7.31
CA GLU A 293 -10.16 4.33 7.87
C GLU A 293 -8.82 4.18 7.13
N ASN A 294 -8.66 3.09 6.38
CA ASN A 294 -7.46 2.81 5.57
C ASN A 294 -7.62 3.27 4.11
N SER A 295 -8.82 3.71 3.71
CA SER A 295 -9.02 4.33 2.39
C SER A 295 -8.33 5.68 2.35
N ALA A 296 -7.27 5.83 1.54
CA ALA A 296 -6.43 7.02 1.56
C ALA A 296 -6.06 7.53 0.16
N SER A 297 -5.66 8.80 0.05
CA SER A 297 -5.05 9.39 -1.16
C SER A 297 -5.92 9.22 -2.42
N ALA A 298 -5.48 8.43 -3.43
CA ALA A 298 -6.23 8.20 -4.67
C ALA A 298 -7.63 7.60 -4.44
N SER A 299 -7.82 6.78 -3.38
CA SER A 299 -9.13 6.30 -2.96
C SER A 299 -10.04 7.44 -2.53
N GLU A 300 -9.48 8.43 -1.84
CA GLU A 300 -10.22 9.61 -1.38
C GLU A 300 -10.50 10.58 -2.54
N ILE A 301 -9.63 10.61 -3.56
CA ILE A 301 -9.90 11.35 -4.80
C ILE A 301 -11.13 10.76 -5.50
N PHE A 302 -11.16 9.45 -5.69
CA PHE A 302 -12.30 8.78 -6.32
C PHE A 302 -13.59 8.96 -5.50
N ALA A 303 -13.56 8.64 -4.20
CA ALA A 303 -14.71 8.76 -3.30
C ALA A 303 -15.21 10.21 -3.21
N GLY A 304 -14.29 11.18 -3.06
CA GLY A 304 -14.62 12.60 -3.01
C GLY A 304 -15.18 13.14 -4.33
N ALA A 305 -14.67 12.70 -5.47
CA ALA A 305 -15.22 13.03 -6.77
C ALA A 305 -16.66 12.52 -6.93
N MET A 306 -16.94 11.30 -6.50
CA MET A 306 -18.28 10.70 -6.53
C MET A 306 -19.23 11.40 -5.56
N GLN A 307 -18.78 11.70 -4.34
CA GLN A 307 -19.60 12.37 -3.33
C GLN A 307 -19.94 13.80 -3.70
N ASP A 308 -18.93 14.60 -4.09
CA ASP A 308 -19.12 16.04 -4.32
C ASP A 308 -19.87 16.36 -5.61
N ASN A 309 -19.85 15.45 -6.61
CA ASN A 309 -20.69 15.51 -7.79
C ASN A 309 -22.10 14.90 -7.58
N ASP A 310 -22.42 14.41 -6.38
CA ASP A 310 -23.67 13.70 -6.07
C ASP A 310 -23.90 12.48 -6.98
N ARG A 311 -22.81 11.81 -7.38
CA ARG A 311 -22.84 10.71 -8.34
C ARG A 311 -23.05 9.35 -7.68
N ALA A 312 -22.55 9.17 -6.46
CA ALA A 312 -22.67 7.93 -5.69
C ALA A 312 -22.96 8.20 -4.22
N GLN A 313 -23.47 7.17 -3.53
CA GLN A 313 -23.51 7.14 -2.06
C GLN A 313 -22.20 6.54 -1.55
N ILE A 314 -21.57 7.21 -0.59
CA ILE A 314 -20.37 6.73 0.10
C ILE A 314 -20.80 6.04 1.39
N ILE A 315 -20.39 4.79 1.59
CA ILE A 315 -20.83 3.97 2.73
C ILE A 315 -19.63 3.42 3.50
N GLY A 316 -19.73 3.37 4.80
CA GLY A 316 -18.72 2.80 5.70
C GLY A 316 -18.38 3.72 6.85
N ILE A 317 -17.09 3.90 7.13
CA ILE A 317 -16.57 4.85 8.13
C ILE A 317 -15.64 5.87 7.48
N ARG A 318 -15.35 6.95 8.20
CA ARG A 318 -14.53 8.07 7.70
C ARG A 318 -13.15 7.59 7.24
N SER A 319 -12.73 8.05 6.05
CA SER A 319 -11.45 7.70 5.44
C SER A 319 -10.22 8.27 6.19
N PHE A 320 -9.03 8.02 5.70
CA PHE A 320 -7.77 8.34 6.35
C PHE A 320 -7.50 9.86 6.46
N GLY A 321 -7.74 10.61 5.40
CA GLY A 321 -7.47 12.05 5.34
C GLY A 321 -6.07 12.39 4.81
N LYS A 322 -5.62 11.79 3.72
CA LYS A 322 -4.38 12.13 3.02
C LYS A 322 -4.68 12.95 1.77
N GLY A 323 -4.54 14.27 1.88
CA GLY A 323 -4.79 15.25 0.80
C GLY A 323 -3.51 15.87 0.22
N LEU A 324 -2.38 15.16 0.28
CA LEU A 324 -1.07 15.63 -0.18
C LEU A 324 -0.66 14.94 -1.48
N VAL A 325 -0.07 15.72 -2.40
CA VAL A 325 0.51 15.25 -3.66
C VAL A 325 2.01 15.18 -3.51
N GLN A 326 2.58 14.01 -3.80
CA GLN A 326 4.00 13.76 -3.67
C GLN A 326 4.64 13.58 -5.03
N GLN A 327 5.88 14.08 -5.17
CA GLN A 327 6.75 13.85 -6.31
C GLN A 327 7.95 13.02 -5.88
N GLN A 328 8.35 12.07 -6.72
CA GLN A 328 9.55 11.29 -6.53
C GLN A 328 10.73 11.93 -7.26
N LEU A 329 11.79 12.21 -6.52
CA LEU A 329 13.06 12.73 -7.02
C LEU A 329 14.11 11.65 -6.82
N ARG A 330 14.68 11.15 -7.92
CA ARG A 330 15.71 10.10 -7.88
C ARG A 330 17.10 10.71 -7.83
N PHE A 331 17.93 10.22 -6.92
CA PHE A 331 19.37 10.51 -6.87
C PHE A 331 20.18 9.59 -7.78
N HIS A 332 21.46 9.94 -8.00
CA HIS A 332 22.37 9.19 -8.88
C HIS A 332 22.68 7.77 -8.37
N ASP A 333 22.68 7.57 -7.06
CA ASP A 333 22.86 6.27 -6.40
C ASP A 333 21.66 5.35 -6.49
N GLY A 334 20.53 5.84 -7.04
CA GLY A 334 19.27 5.11 -7.18
C GLY A 334 18.29 5.34 -6.04
N SER A 335 18.70 5.98 -4.95
CA SER A 335 17.81 6.36 -3.86
C SER A 335 16.76 7.41 -4.32
N ILE A 336 15.65 7.51 -3.59
CA ILE A 336 14.52 8.35 -3.95
C ILE A 336 14.11 9.23 -2.76
N VAL A 337 13.96 10.53 -3.01
CA VAL A 337 13.20 11.41 -2.12
C VAL A 337 11.76 11.53 -2.64
N ARG A 338 10.81 11.15 -1.83
CA ARG A 338 9.39 11.40 -2.04
C ARG A 338 9.04 12.68 -1.30
N LEU A 339 8.80 13.77 -2.03
CA LEU A 339 8.58 15.09 -1.46
C LEU A 339 7.15 15.56 -1.72
N THR A 340 6.49 16.09 -0.70
CA THR A 340 5.19 16.75 -0.82
C THR A 340 5.34 18.09 -1.53
N VAL A 341 4.68 18.25 -2.69
CA VAL A 341 4.81 19.43 -3.56
C VAL A 341 3.51 20.21 -3.71
N ALA A 342 2.35 19.58 -3.44
CA ALA A 342 1.04 20.20 -3.57
C ALA A 342 0.03 19.54 -2.62
N ARG A 343 -1.16 20.17 -2.53
CA ARG A 343 -2.37 19.56 -1.96
C ARG A 343 -3.35 19.27 -3.08
N TYR A 344 -4.24 18.31 -2.85
CA TYR A 344 -5.38 18.13 -3.74
C TYR A 344 -6.69 18.52 -3.07
N TYR A 345 -7.63 18.91 -3.90
CA TYR A 345 -8.93 19.43 -3.52
C TYR A 345 -10.01 18.72 -4.31
N THR A 346 -11.08 18.34 -3.63
CA THR A 346 -12.23 17.68 -4.24
C THR A 346 -13.08 18.69 -5.06
N PRO A 347 -14.08 18.25 -5.82
CA PRO A 347 -14.89 19.15 -6.64
C PRO A 347 -15.56 20.30 -5.86
N SER A 348 -15.91 20.12 -4.60
CA SER A 348 -16.46 21.17 -3.74
C SER A 348 -15.42 22.21 -3.29
N GLY A 349 -14.14 21.99 -3.58
CA GLY A 349 -13.04 22.87 -3.16
C GLY A 349 -12.45 22.55 -1.80
N ARG A 350 -12.90 21.49 -1.14
CA ARG A 350 -12.35 21.07 0.17
C ARG A 350 -11.03 20.32 0.02
N CYS A 351 -10.04 20.71 0.84
CA CYS A 351 -8.88 19.89 1.10
C CYS A 351 -9.23 18.91 2.22
N ILE A 352 -9.03 17.63 1.97
CA ILE A 352 -9.39 16.56 2.92
C ILE A 352 -8.24 16.19 3.86
N GLN A 353 -7.06 16.83 3.68
CA GLN A 353 -5.89 16.56 4.50
C GLN A 353 -6.19 16.76 5.99
N LYS A 354 -6.02 15.69 6.79
CA LYS A 354 -6.13 15.82 8.24
C LYS A 354 -4.99 16.68 8.80
N PRO A 355 -5.21 17.40 9.92
CA PRO A 355 -4.18 18.25 10.52
C PRO A 355 -2.92 17.46 10.86
N TYR A 356 -1.77 18.10 10.69
CA TYR A 356 -0.46 17.61 11.15
C TYR A 356 0.39 18.79 11.61
N VAL A 357 1.34 18.50 12.49
CA VAL A 357 2.38 19.43 12.92
C VAL A 357 3.70 18.93 12.36
N ALA A 358 4.49 19.83 11.78
CA ALA A 358 5.82 19.52 11.27
C ALA A 358 6.70 18.99 12.42
N GLY A 359 7.45 17.91 12.19
CA GLY A 359 8.27 17.26 13.21
C GLY A 359 7.52 16.29 14.14
N GLU A 360 6.17 16.23 14.09
CA GLU A 360 5.35 15.40 14.97
C GLU A 360 4.70 14.20 14.22
N GLY A 361 5.49 13.44 13.47
CA GLY A 361 5.01 12.29 12.68
C GLY A 361 4.32 11.21 13.52
N ASP A 362 4.74 11.00 14.77
CA ASP A 362 4.16 10.00 15.67
C ASP A 362 2.71 10.35 16.04
N ASN A 363 2.41 11.60 16.33
CA ASN A 363 1.04 12.07 16.64
C ASN A 363 0.10 11.88 15.43
N TYR A 364 0.63 12.10 14.23
CA TYR A 364 -0.12 11.88 13.00
C TYR A 364 -0.49 10.40 12.79
N SER A 365 0.43 9.50 13.09
CA SER A 365 0.22 8.05 12.98
C SER A 365 -0.78 7.53 14.02
N GLN A 366 -0.83 8.14 15.20
CA GLN A 366 -1.75 7.76 16.28
C GLN A 366 -3.20 8.26 16.08
N ASP A 367 -3.48 9.04 15.03
CA ASP A 367 -4.83 9.56 14.76
C ASP A 367 -5.88 8.45 14.71
N ILE A 368 -5.62 7.36 14.00
CA ILE A 368 -6.56 6.21 13.89
C ILE A 368 -6.87 5.63 15.28
N VAL A 369 -5.84 5.46 16.12
CA VAL A 369 -6.02 4.95 17.49
C VAL A 369 -6.83 5.94 18.34
N SER A 370 -6.61 7.24 18.16
CA SER A 370 -7.36 8.29 18.85
C SER A 370 -8.83 8.31 18.41
N ARG A 371 -9.11 8.17 17.12
CA ARG A 371 -10.45 8.07 16.56
C ARG A 371 -11.21 6.85 17.12
N TYR A 372 -10.52 5.70 17.20
CA TYR A 372 -11.08 4.49 17.81
C TYR A 372 -11.43 4.71 19.28
N LYS A 373 -10.50 5.27 20.08
CA LYS A 373 -10.71 5.58 21.51
C LYS A 373 -11.83 6.58 21.73
N ASN A 374 -12.02 7.53 20.81
CA ASN A 374 -13.08 8.53 20.87
C ASN A 374 -14.45 8.01 20.41
N GLY A 375 -14.56 6.74 20.01
CA GLY A 375 -15.82 6.11 19.62
C GLY A 375 -16.25 6.39 18.18
N GLU A 376 -15.39 6.97 17.35
CA GLU A 376 -15.73 7.36 15.96
C GLU A 376 -16.06 6.14 15.07
N PHE A 377 -15.53 4.97 15.39
CA PHE A 377 -15.81 3.73 14.66
C PHE A 377 -17.16 3.10 15.03
N PHE A 378 -17.77 3.56 16.12
CA PHE A 378 -18.98 2.97 16.69
C PHE A 378 -20.20 3.89 16.63
N SER A 379 -19.98 5.20 16.45
CA SER A 379 -21.06 6.18 16.41
C SER A 379 -20.73 7.33 15.47
N GLN A 380 -21.68 7.65 14.60
CA GLN A 380 -21.59 8.81 13.72
C GLN A 380 -21.50 10.13 14.51
N ASP A 381 -22.16 10.21 15.66
CA ASP A 381 -22.16 11.41 16.52
C ASP A 381 -20.80 11.69 17.15
N SER A 382 -19.91 10.69 17.18
CA SER A 382 -18.54 10.84 17.68
C SER A 382 -17.59 11.45 16.64
N ILE A 383 -18.02 11.60 15.38
CA ILE A 383 -17.20 12.19 14.32
C ILE A 383 -17.10 13.70 14.55
N LYS A 384 -15.90 14.16 14.92
CA LYS A 384 -15.62 15.59 15.12
C LYS A 384 -15.26 16.25 13.79
N HIS A 385 -16.13 17.12 13.30
CA HIS A 385 -15.85 17.94 12.12
C HIS A 385 -15.15 19.24 12.55
N THR A 386 -13.83 19.25 12.48
CA THR A 386 -13.01 20.44 12.85
C THR A 386 -12.70 21.34 11.66
N GLY A 387 -12.91 20.88 10.44
CA GLY A 387 -12.63 21.62 9.22
C GLY A 387 -13.81 22.46 8.72
N PRO A 388 -13.58 23.32 7.71
CA PRO A 388 -14.60 24.16 7.12
C PRO A 388 -15.68 23.34 6.41
N LYS A 389 -16.90 23.91 6.36
CA LYS A 389 -18.05 23.34 5.65
C LYS A 389 -17.99 23.71 4.16
N PHE A 390 -18.30 22.74 3.31
CA PHE A 390 -18.46 22.87 1.87
C PHE A 390 -19.80 22.25 1.45
N HIS A 391 -20.14 22.39 0.18
CA HIS A 391 -21.38 21.85 -0.36
C HIS A 391 -21.12 21.05 -1.62
N THR A 392 -21.77 19.90 -1.74
CA THR A 392 -21.80 19.13 -2.99
C THR A 392 -22.56 19.89 -4.07
N LYS A 393 -22.56 19.38 -5.29
CA LYS A 393 -23.30 19.97 -6.41
C LYS A 393 -24.80 20.10 -6.12
N ALA A 394 -25.41 19.18 -5.38
CA ALA A 394 -26.81 19.23 -4.96
C ALA A 394 -27.03 19.98 -3.63
N GLY A 395 -26.00 20.59 -3.04
CA GLY A 395 -26.11 21.38 -1.81
C GLY A 395 -26.00 20.59 -0.51
N ARG A 396 -25.64 19.30 -0.53
CA ARG A 396 -25.38 18.53 0.70
C ARG A 396 -24.12 19.07 1.40
N VAL A 397 -24.16 19.13 2.73
CA VAL A 397 -23.01 19.59 3.52
C VAL A 397 -21.94 18.50 3.56
N VAL A 398 -20.70 18.86 3.27
CA VAL A 398 -19.50 18.02 3.40
C VAL A 398 -18.40 18.84 4.11
N TYR A 399 -17.43 18.15 4.70
CA TYR A 399 -16.42 18.78 5.55
C TYR A 399 -15.01 18.58 4.96
N GLY A 400 -14.15 19.58 5.11
CA GLY A 400 -12.72 19.48 4.82
C GLY A 400 -11.91 19.12 6.06
N GLY A 401 -10.61 18.89 5.89
CA GLY A 401 -9.66 18.77 7.00
C GLY A 401 -9.68 17.44 7.77
N GLY A 402 -10.26 16.36 7.22
CA GLY A 402 -10.34 15.11 7.98
C GLY A 402 -10.77 13.88 7.17
N GLY A 403 -10.42 13.80 5.90
CA GLY A 403 -10.83 12.69 5.02
C GLY A 403 -12.24 12.84 4.48
N ILE A 404 -12.75 11.77 3.89
CA ILE A 404 -14.10 11.65 3.36
C ILE A 404 -15.01 11.05 4.44
N THR A 405 -15.98 11.81 4.92
CA THR A 405 -17.04 11.30 5.79
C THR A 405 -18.08 10.59 4.93
N PRO A 406 -18.47 9.34 5.24
CA PRO A 406 -19.47 8.62 4.44
C PRO A 406 -20.85 9.27 4.53
N ASP A 407 -21.66 9.11 3.49
CA ASP A 407 -23.07 9.53 3.48
C ASP A 407 -23.93 8.60 4.34
N ILE A 408 -23.54 7.31 4.41
CA ILE A 408 -24.17 6.30 5.25
C ILE A 408 -23.08 5.70 6.12
N PHE A 409 -23.13 6.03 7.39
CA PHE A 409 -22.23 5.47 8.39
C PHE A 409 -22.66 4.05 8.76
N VAL A 410 -21.70 3.13 8.78
CA VAL A 410 -21.90 1.75 9.25
C VAL A 410 -20.87 1.47 10.35
N ALA A 411 -21.37 1.36 11.58
CA ALA A 411 -20.53 1.11 12.74
C ALA A 411 -19.84 -0.27 12.66
N GLU A 412 -18.63 -0.34 13.19
CA GLU A 412 -17.97 -1.63 13.43
C GLU A 412 -18.65 -2.38 14.57
N ASP A 413 -18.98 -3.65 14.36
CA ASP A 413 -19.45 -4.53 15.43
C ASP A 413 -18.27 -5.15 16.18
N THR A 414 -18.00 -4.59 17.35
CA THR A 414 -16.96 -5.11 18.25
C THR A 414 -17.50 -6.00 19.37
N THR A 415 -18.80 -6.28 19.39
CA THR A 415 -19.44 -7.03 20.49
C THR A 415 -18.88 -8.44 20.62
N SER A 416 -18.45 -9.03 19.52
CA SER A 416 -17.84 -10.36 19.44
C SER A 416 -16.30 -10.36 19.60
N ILE A 417 -15.65 -9.19 19.71
CA ILE A 417 -14.20 -9.09 19.91
C ILE A 417 -13.89 -9.33 21.39
N THR A 418 -13.23 -10.45 21.68
CA THR A 418 -12.74 -10.79 23.04
C THR A 418 -11.22 -10.71 23.09
N SER A 419 -10.65 -10.64 24.29
CA SER A 419 -9.19 -10.70 24.45
C SER A 419 -8.57 -12.00 23.92
N TYR A 420 -9.32 -13.10 23.90
CA TYR A 420 -8.86 -14.34 23.27
C TYR A 420 -8.72 -14.18 21.75
N TYR A 421 -9.76 -13.61 21.10
CA TYR A 421 -9.71 -13.32 19.68
C TYR A 421 -8.56 -12.36 19.33
N THR A 422 -8.42 -11.26 20.08
CA THR A 422 -7.37 -10.27 19.85
C THR A 422 -5.97 -10.89 19.97
N GLN A 423 -5.74 -11.73 21.00
CA GLN A 423 -4.46 -12.43 21.16
C GLN A 423 -4.21 -13.43 20.04
N ALA A 424 -5.24 -14.19 19.62
CA ALA A 424 -5.16 -15.15 18.53
C ALA A 424 -4.82 -14.48 17.18
N ALA A 425 -5.44 -13.32 16.92
CA ALA A 425 -5.19 -12.54 15.71
C ALA A 425 -3.79 -11.89 15.72
N ALA A 426 -3.42 -11.22 16.83
CA ALA A 426 -2.14 -10.54 16.98
C ALA A 426 -0.94 -11.51 16.93
N SER A 427 -1.09 -12.73 17.47
CA SER A 427 -0.06 -13.77 17.39
C SER A 427 -0.01 -14.50 16.04
N GLY A 428 -0.89 -14.18 15.09
CA GLY A 428 -0.99 -14.85 13.80
C GLY A 428 -1.47 -16.30 13.85
N LEU A 429 -1.96 -16.78 15.00
CA LEU A 429 -2.38 -18.17 15.18
C LEU A 429 -3.55 -18.57 14.29
N ILE A 430 -4.46 -17.64 13.99
CA ILE A 430 -5.59 -17.89 13.08
C ILE A 430 -5.09 -18.24 11.68
N LEU A 431 -4.15 -17.43 11.15
CA LEU A 431 -3.56 -17.66 9.84
C LEU A 431 -2.76 -18.98 9.80
N GLN A 432 -1.98 -19.22 10.85
CA GLN A 432 -1.18 -20.45 10.98
C GLN A 432 -2.06 -21.70 11.03
N PHE A 433 -3.15 -21.65 11.78
CA PHE A 433 -4.12 -22.76 11.85
C PHE A 433 -4.78 -23.00 10.49
N ALA A 434 -5.31 -21.94 9.87
CA ALA A 434 -5.99 -22.05 8.58
C ALA A 434 -5.06 -22.69 7.53
N PHE A 435 -3.78 -22.27 7.49
CA PHE A 435 -2.79 -22.88 6.61
C PHE A 435 -2.55 -24.35 6.96
N THR A 436 -2.34 -24.68 8.25
CA THR A 436 -2.10 -26.05 8.72
C THR A 436 -3.28 -26.97 8.41
N TYR A 437 -4.49 -26.49 8.65
CA TYR A 437 -5.72 -27.22 8.33
C TYR A 437 -5.83 -27.49 6.83
N THR A 438 -5.59 -26.46 6.02
CA THR A 438 -5.59 -26.58 4.56
C THR A 438 -4.59 -27.63 4.09
N ASP A 439 -3.35 -27.56 4.58
CA ASP A 439 -2.27 -28.45 4.15
C ASP A 439 -2.57 -29.92 4.52
N ASN A 440 -2.99 -30.15 5.76
CA ASN A 440 -3.35 -31.49 6.24
C ASN A 440 -4.57 -32.10 5.55
N ASN A 441 -5.46 -31.30 5.01
CA ASN A 441 -6.71 -31.75 4.38
C ASN A 441 -6.72 -31.50 2.85
N ARG A 442 -5.61 -31.10 2.25
CA ARG A 442 -5.53 -30.63 0.86
C ARG A 442 -6.15 -31.61 -0.15
N LEU A 443 -5.88 -32.90 -0.04
CA LEU A 443 -6.44 -33.92 -0.93
C LEU A 443 -7.98 -33.92 -0.93
N LYS A 444 -8.60 -33.71 0.24
CA LYS A 444 -10.06 -33.66 0.36
C LYS A 444 -10.59 -32.32 -0.11
N LEU A 445 -9.92 -31.23 0.27
CA LEU A 445 -10.35 -29.88 -0.05
C LEU A 445 -10.23 -29.56 -1.55
N ASN A 446 -9.32 -30.20 -2.27
CA ASN A 446 -9.18 -30.06 -3.73
C ASN A 446 -10.42 -30.50 -4.53
N ASN A 447 -11.34 -31.24 -3.93
CA ASN A 447 -12.60 -31.63 -4.57
C ASN A 447 -13.60 -30.47 -4.68
N PHE A 448 -13.46 -29.43 -3.86
CA PHE A 448 -14.32 -28.25 -3.89
C PHE A 448 -13.75 -27.23 -4.88
N LYS A 449 -14.53 -26.85 -5.88
CA LYS A 449 -14.15 -25.85 -6.88
C LYS A 449 -14.91 -24.53 -6.70
N GLU A 450 -16.07 -24.60 -6.07
CA GLU A 450 -16.93 -23.45 -5.82
C GLU A 450 -16.84 -23.00 -4.35
N MET A 451 -16.84 -21.69 -4.13
CA MET A 451 -16.75 -21.09 -2.80
C MET A 451 -17.86 -21.57 -1.87
N GLN A 452 -19.10 -21.62 -2.37
CA GLN A 452 -20.26 -21.99 -1.55
C GLN A 452 -20.22 -23.46 -1.11
N GLU A 453 -19.74 -24.35 -1.95
CA GLU A 453 -19.57 -25.77 -1.60
C GLU A 453 -18.53 -25.96 -0.50
N LEU A 454 -17.39 -25.29 -0.64
CA LEU A 454 -16.32 -25.30 0.36
C LEU A 454 -16.80 -24.70 1.69
N ALA A 455 -17.48 -23.55 1.66
CA ALA A 455 -18.04 -22.90 2.83
C ALA A 455 -19.01 -23.82 3.59
N ASN A 456 -19.95 -24.45 2.88
CA ASN A 456 -20.92 -25.39 3.45
C ASN A 456 -20.24 -26.62 4.07
N TYR A 457 -19.13 -27.07 3.48
CA TYR A 457 -18.33 -28.15 4.06
C TYR A 457 -17.66 -27.70 5.35
N LEU A 458 -17.00 -26.51 5.37
CA LEU A 458 -16.23 -26.01 6.49
C LEU A 458 -17.08 -25.76 7.74
N VAL A 459 -18.30 -25.24 7.59
CA VAL A 459 -19.26 -25.06 8.70
C VAL A 459 -19.50 -26.38 9.46
N LYS A 460 -19.51 -27.53 8.76
CA LYS A 460 -19.73 -28.85 9.36
C LYS A 460 -18.47 -29.41 10.05
N GLN A 461 -17.30 -28.78 9.87
CA GLN A 461 -16.03 -29.30 10.42
C GLN A 461 -15.68 -28.79 11.82
N ASN A 462 -16.50 -27.93 12.41
CA ASN A 462 -16.27 -27.34 13.73
C ASN A 462 -14.86 -26.71 13.84
N THR A 463 -14.50 -25.92 12.87
CA THR A 463 -13.13 -25.35 12.70
C THR A 463 -12.69 -24.52 13.91
N VAL A 464 -13.63 -23.88 14.63
CA VAL A 464 -13.34 -23.11 15.85
C VAL A 464 -12.83 -23.98 16.98
N GLU A 465 -13.42 -25.17 17.18
CA GLU A 465 -12.98 -26.10 18.22
C GLU A 465 -11.60 -26.67 17.89
N LEU A 466 -11.36 -27.05 16.63
CA LEU A 466 -10.06 -27.49 16.16
C LEU A 466 -9.01 -26.38 16.32
N PHE A 467 -9.37 -25.15 16.02
CA PHE A 467 -8.51 -23.98 16.24
C PHE A 467 -8.19 -23.77 17.72
N ALA A 468 -9.18 -23.86 18.60
CA ALA A 468 -8.99 -23.66 20.03
C ALA A 468 -7.99 -24.68 20.62
N ASN A 469 -8.04 -25.93 20.18
CA ASN A 469 -7.09 -26.98 20.58
C ASN A 469 -5.69 -26.70 19.99
N TYR A 470 -5.60 -26.30 18.72
CA TYR A 470 -4.35 -25.92 18.09
C TYR A 470 -3.70 -24.72 18.81
N ALA A 471 -4.46 -23.65 19.06
CA ALA A 471 -3.98 -22.47 19.72
C ALA A 471 -3.48 -22.75 21.15
N ASN A 472 -4.19 -23.63 21.88
CA ASN A 472 -3.77 -24.08 23.21
C ASN A 472 -2.45 -24.84 23.18
N SER A 473 -2.21 -25.70 22.17
CA SER A 473 -0.93 -26.40 21.99
C SER A 473 0.23 -25.46 21.63
N ARG A 474 -0.08 -24.24 21.16
CA ARG A 474 0.89 -23.20 20.81
C ARG A 474 1.03 -22.10 21.88
N GLY A 475 0.49 -22.34 23.10
CA GLY A 475 0.66 -21.45 24.25
C GLY A 475 -0.46 -20.41 24.46
N LEU A 476 -1.47 -20.35 23.60
CA LEU A 476 -2.65 -19.51 23.84
C LEU A 476 -3.66 -20.29 24.67
N GLN A 477 -3.68 -20.04 25.99
CA GLN A 477 -4.55 -20.74 26.92
C GLN A 477 -6.02 -20.67 26.50
N ARG A 478 -6.68 -21.83 26.48
CA ARG A 478 -8.08 -21.96 26.11
C ARG A 478 -9.00 -21.23 27.11
N ARG A 479 -9.94 -20.41 26.62
CA ARG A 479 -10.90 -19.62 27.40
C ARG A 479 -12.30 -19.81 26.83
N ASN A 480 -12.99 -20.86 27.25
CA ASN A 480 -14.25 -21.31 26.64
C ASN A 480 -15.35 -20.25 26.55
N LEU A 481 -15.51 -19.37 27.56
CA LEU A 481 -16.51 -18.29 27.52
C LEU A 481 -16.18 -17.25 26.42
N MET A 482 -14.89 -16.90 26.29
CA MET A 482 -14.47 -15.93 25.28
C MET A 482 -14.52 -16.53 23.87
N ILE A 483 -14.13 -17.80 23.72
CA ILE A 483 -14.23 -18.54 22.45
C ILE A 483 -15.68 -18.59 22.00
N ARG A 484 -16.62 -18.92 22.92
CA ARG A 484 -18.04 -18.95 22.61
C ARG A 484 -18.58 -17.58 22.19
N LYS A 485 -18.16 -16.51 22.88
CA LYS A 485 -18.55 -15.13 22.54
C LYS A 485 -18.01 -14.68 21.17
N SER A 486 -16.80 -15.12 20.81
CA SER A 486 -16.16 -14.80 19.52
C SER A 486 -16.36 -15.88 18.46
N HIS A 487 -17.26 -16.86 18.68
CA HIS A 487 -17.40 -18.04 17.83
C HIS A 487 -17.57 -17.67 16.36
N ASP A 488 -18.57 -16.87 16.04
CA ASP A 488 -18.92 -16.53 14.65
C ASP A 488 -17.80 -15.71 13.97
N LEU A 489 -17.14 -14.85 14.75
CA LEU A 489 -16.00 -14.06 14.28
C LEU A 489 -14.80 -14.97 13.98
N LEU A 490 -14.48 -15.90 14.89
CA LEU A 490 -13.39 -16.89 14.69
C LEU A 490 -13.70 -17.79 13.49
N GLU A 491 -14.92 -18.33 13.41
CA GLU A 491 -15.34 -19.19 12.30
C GLU A 491 -15.21 -18.46 10.95
N ARG A 492 -15.72 -17.23 10.88
CA ARG A 492 -15.65 -16.40 9.68
C ARG A 492 -14.20 -16.19 9.23
N TYR A 493 -13.30 -15.78 10.14
CA TYR A 493 -11.92 -15.53 9.78
C TYR A 493 -11.15 -16.81 9.45
N ILE A 494 -11.31 -17.89 10.21
CA ILE A 494 -10.64 -19.17 9.93
C ILE A 494 -11.09 -19.70 8.57
N ASN A 495 -12.40 -19.80 8.35
CA ASN A 495 -12.93 -20.39 7.13
C ASN A 495 -12.62 -19.52 5.91
N SER A 496 -12.65 -18.18 6.03
CA SER A 496 -12.27 -17.28 4.95
C SER A 496 -10.82 -17.50 4.50
N ARG A 497 -9.90 -17.76 5.44
CA ARG A 497 -8.49 -18.03 5.12
C ARG A 497 -8.30 -19.42 4.48
N ILE A 498 -9.10 -20.41 4.86
CA ILE A 498 -9.10 -21.71 4.19
C ILE A 498 -9.62 -21.56 2.75
N VAL A 499 -10.68 -20.78 2.54
CA VAL A 499 -11.21 -20.45 1.21
C VAL A 499 -10.13 -19.77 0.35
N TYR A 500 -9.43 -18.76 0.90
CA TYR A 500 -8.32 -18.11 0.22
C TYR A 500 -7.22 -19.10 -0.21
N ASN A 501 -6.80 -19.96 0.71
CA ASN A 501 -5.71 -20.93 0.47
C ASN A 501 -6.07 -22.01 -0.56
N MET A 502 -7.37 -22.26 -0.77
CA MET A 502 -7.83 -23.33 -1.64
C MET A 502 -8.35 -22.86 -3.00
N LEU A 503 -8.91 -21.67 -3.07
CA LEU A 503 -9.57 -21.18 -4.27
C LEU A 503 -8.90 -19.93 -4.83
N SER A 504 -9.27 -18.74 -4.32
CA SER A 504 -8.75 -17.47 -4.85
C SER A 504 -9.03 -16.31 -3.88
N GLU A 505 -8.38 -15.17 -4.15
CA GLU A 505 -8.65 -13.91 -3.47
C GLU A 505 -10.09 -13.42 -3.73
N GLN A 506 -10.63 -13.64 -4.94
CA GLN A 506 -12.03 -13.34 -5.24
C GLN A 506 -12.97 -14.18 -4.36
N ALA A 507 -12.80 -15.50 -4.30
CA ALA A 507 -13.62 -16.37 -3.46
C ALA A 507 -13.55 -16.01 -1.97
N TRP A 508 -12.40 -15.51 -1.51
CA TRP A 508 -12.23 -14.98 -0.16
C TRP A 508 -13.12 -13.75 0.09
N HIS A 509 -13.14 -12.79 -0.86
CA HIS A 509 -14.04 -11.63 -0.77
C HIS A 509 -15.50 -12.03 -0.86
N GLU A 510 -15.88 -12.94 -1.75
CA GLU A 510 -17.22 -13.48 -1.84
C GLU A 510 -17.68 -14.08 -0.50
N TYR A 511 -16.83 -14.88 0.14
CA TYR A 511 -17.13 -15.47 1.45
C TYR A 511 -17.31 -14.41 2.55
N LEU A 512 -16.40 -13.43 2.63
CA LEU A 512 -16.48 -12.36 3.63
C LEU A 512 -17.71 -11.48 3.44
N ASN A 513 -18.06 -11.17 2.20
CA ASN A 513 -19.16 -10.28 1.87
C ASN A 513 -20.54 -10.88 2.15
N GLN A 514 -20.68 -12.21 2.34
CA GLN A 514 -21.94 -12.85 2.68
C GLN A 514 -22.54 -12.36 4.02
N LYS A 515 -21.69 -11.92 4.95
CA LYS A 515 -22.10 -11.44 6.28
C LYS A 515 -21.44 -10.10 6.60
N ASP A 516 -21.44 -9.18 5.64
CA ASP A 516 -20.81 -7.86 5.79
C ASP A 516 -21.88 -6.77 5.93
N PRO A 517 -21.98 -6.09 7.09
CA PRO A 517 -23.00 -5.07 7.31
C PRO A 517 -22.86 -3.86 6.37
N VAL A 518 -21.66 -3.59 5.84
CA VAL A 518 -21.44 -2.51 4.89
C VAL A 518 -22.01 -2.89 3.52
N ILE A 519 -21.85 -4.15 3.11
CA ILE A 519 -22.48 -4.69 1.89
C ILE A 519 -24.02 -4.68 2.06
N ASP A 520 -24.54 -5.10 3.21
CA ASP A 520 -25.98 -5.06 3.47
C ASP A 520 -26.55 -3.64 3.39
N ALA A 521 -25.80 -2.63 3.87
CA ALA A 521 -26.18 -1.24 3.76
C ALA A 521 -26.20 -0.78 2.29
N ALA A 522 -25.21 -1.18 1.49
CA ALA A 522 -25.17 -0.90 0.05
C ALA A 522 -26.35 -1.51 -0.70
N MET A 523 -26.68 -2.76 -0.43
CA MET A 523 -27.83 -3.45 -1.02
C MET A 523 -29.16 -2.76 -0.69
N LYS A 524 -29.31 -2.24 0.55
CA LYS A 524 -30.50 -1.45 0.94
C LYS A 524 -30.64 -0.15 0.15
N VAL A 525 -29.53 0.48 -0.25
CA VAL A 525 -29.58 1.70 -1.11
C VAL A 525 -30.19 1.37 -2.47
N PHE A 526 -29.80 0.26 -3.08
CA PHE A 526 -30.33 -0.16 -4.38
C PHE A 526 -31.81 -0.60 -4.30
N GLY A 527 -32.20 -1.25 -3.22
CA GLY A 527 -33.60 -1.65 -3.00
C GLY A 527 -34.58 -0.50 -2.73
N LYS A 528 -34.07 0.68 -2.36
CA LYS A 528 -34.89 1.89 -2.09
C LYS A 528 -35.15 2.78 -3.31
N LYS A 529 -34.53 2.53 -4.46
CA LYS A 529 -34.81 3.26 -5.69
C LYS A 529 -36.07 2.69 -6.36
N LYS A 530 -37.20 3.30 -6.04
CA LYS A 530 -38.40 3.28 -6.87
C LYS A 530 -38.35 4.41 -7.91
#